data_1851efbc6dd364a6e243608a962dfc7f
#
_entry.id   1851efbc6dd364a6e243608a962dfc7f
#
_cell.length_a   1.000
_cell.length_b   1.000
_cell.length_c   1.000
_cell.angle_alpha   90.00
_cell.angle_beta   90.00
_cell.angle_gamma   90.00
#
_symmetry.space_group_name_H-M   'P 1'
#
loop_
_entity.id
_entity.type
_entity.pdbx_description
1 polymer ?
#
loop_
_entity_poly.entity_id
_entity_poly.type
_entity_poly.pdbx_seq_one_letter_code
_entity_poly.pdbx_strand_id
1 'polypeptide(L)'
;MTKAFWKGINAPIIEKPTFNHPINWGILAKVTQQVEATITLKKGTIVLALFPDIAPGTVANFIALSKSGFFKGKNFHRIVPNFVSQGGCPRGDGYGSLSYSIRSELPQIYYDRPGCVGMASAGNHTEGTQFFITHSATPHLDGNYTLFGEVKSGLSLASQITPGDKIINISIRE
;
A
#
# COMPACT_ATOMS: atom_id res chain seq x y z
N MET A 1 -11.60 -33.55 11.15
CA MET A 1 -10.86 -34.06 9.97
C MET A 1 -9.99 -32.92 9.42
N THR A 2 -8.79 -32.59 9.92
CA THR A 2 -7.98 -31.56 9.23
C THR A 2 -6.53 -31.38 9.72
N LYS A 3 -6.06 -32.11 10.72
CA LYS A 3 -4.64 -32.00 11.15
C LYS A 3 -3.67 -33.00 10.49
N ALA A 4 -4.16 -33.95 9.74
CA ALA A 4 -3.31 -35.03 9.17
C ALA A 4 -2.85 -34.78 7.72
N PHE A 5 -3.47 -33.86 7.00
CA PHE A 5 -3.17 -33.64 5.58
C PHE A 5 -1.93 -32.79 5.32
N TRP A 6 -1.45 -32.05 6.30
CA TRP A 6 -0.33 -31.09 6.13
C TRP A 6 1.03 -31.59 6.62
N LYS A 7 1.12 -32.84 7.10
CA LYS A 7 2.40 -33.47 7.45
C LYS A 7 3.11 -33.97 6.20
N GLY A 8 3.87 -33.13 5.55
CA GLY A 8 4.69 -33.51 4.39
C GLY A 8 5.01 -32.39 3.42
N ILE A 9 4.40 -31.24 3.58
CA ILE A 9 4.74 -30.08 2.78
C ILE A 9 5.64 -29.20 3.66
N ASN A 10 6.92 -29.09 3.33
CA ASN A 10 7.82 -28.07 3.86
C ASN A 10 7.42 -26.68 3.32
N ALA A 11 6.16 -26.31 3.53
CA ALA A 11 5.73 -24.96 3.34
C ALA A 11 6.42 -24.10 4.42
N PRO A 12 7.06 -22.98 4.07
CA PRO A 12 7.60 -22.08 5.08
C PRO A 12 6.48 -21.74 6.06
N ILE A 13 6.74 -21.89 7.36
CA ILE A 13 5.82 -21.45 8.41
C ILE A 13 5.63 -19.96 8.18
N ILE A 14 4.48 -19.57 7.67
CA ILE A 14 4.11 -18.18 7.58
C ILE A 14 3.75 -17.79 9.02
N GLU A 15 4.72 -17.21 9.72
CA GLU A 15 4.44 -16.59 11.01
C GLU A 15 3.34 -15.55 10.80
N LYS A 16 2.25 -15.69 11.54
CA LYS A 16 1.20 -14.66 11.50
C LYS A 16 1.83 -13.36 11.97
N PRO A 17 1.80 -12.31 11.15
CA PRO A 17 2.37 -11.04 11.55
C PRO A 17 1.68 -10.53 12.83
N THR A 18 2.45 -10.00 13.76
CA THR A 18 1.90 -9.32 14.93
C THR A 18 1.45 -7.92 14.50
N PHE A 19 0.18 -7.56 14.73
CA PHE A 19 -0.38 -6.26 14.32
C PHE A 19 -0.22 -5.17 15.39
N ASN A 20 0.85 -5.18 16.15
CA ASN A 20 1.16 -4.15 17.15
C ASN A 20 2.36 -3.31 16.70
N HIS A 21 2.40 -2.91 15.43
CA HIS A 21 3.42 -1.99 14.98
C HIS A 21 3.07 -0.58 15.46
N PRO A 22 3.85 0.02 16.38
CA PRO A 22 3.55 1.34 16.90
C PRO A 22 3.70 2.39 15.81
N ILE A 23 2.87 3.43 15.87
CA ILE A 23 3.00 4.59 14.98
C ILE A 23 4.34 5.29 15.29
N ASN A 24 5.14 5.49 14.26
CA ASN A 24 6.37 6.27 14.40
C ASN A 24 6.08 7.77 14.32
N TRP A 25 5.66 8.35 15.43
CA TRP A 25 5.37 9.77 15.55
C TRP A 25 6.56 10.67 15.22
N GLY A 26 7.81 10.18 15.40
CA GLY A 26 9.01 10.92 15.03
C GLY A 26 9.16 11.16 13.52
N ILE A 27 8.54 10.33 12.68
CA ILE A 27 8.44 10.56 11.24
C ILE A 27 7.44 11.69 10.98
N LEU A 28 6.26 11.62 11.60
CA LEU A 28 5.18 12.58 11.37
C LEU A 28 5.46 13.95 11.99
N ALA A 29 6.22 14.03 13.09
CA ALA A 29 6.59 15.29 13.72
C ALA A 29 7.44 16.22 12.82
N LYS A 30 8.03 15.69 11.76
CA LYS A 30 8.78 16.45 10.75
C LYS A 30 7.91 16.94 9.60
N VAL A 31 6.67 16.46 9.54
CA VAL A 31 5.70 16.84 8.51
C VAL A 31 5.10 18.18 8.88
N THR A 32 5.58 19.24 8.25
CA THR A 32 5.10 20.64 8.47
C THR A 32 4.14 21.09 7.38
N GLN A 33 4.01 20.34 6.31
CA GLN A 33 3.19 20.64 5.14
C GLN A 33 2.60 19.34 4.56
N GLN A 34 1.93 19.45 3.42
CA GLN A 34 1.41 18.29 2.69
C GLN A 34 2.56 17.36 2.27
N VAL A 35 2.51 16.10 2.71
CA VAL A 35 3.49 15.08 2.31
C VAL A 35 3.19 14.60 0.92
N GLU A 36 4.18 14.60 0.07
CA GLU A 36 4.09 14.03 -1.28
C GLU A 36 5.00 12.81 -1.40
N ALA A 37 4.50 11.79 -2.09
CA ALA A 37 5.29 10.62 -2.49
C ALA A 37 5.32 10.52 -4.00
N THR A 38 6.51 10.45 -4.58
CA THR A 38 6.68 10.28 -6.04
C THR A 38 7.09 8.85 -6.33
N ILE A 39 6.19 8.10 -6.96
CA ILE A 39 6.45 6.76 -7.49
C ILE A 39 7.07 6.89 -8.86
N THR A 40 8.29 6.42 -9.02
CA THR A 40 9.02 6.41 -10.31
C THR A 40 8.93 5.03 -10.94
N LEU A 41 8.41 4.97 -12.16
CA LEU A 41 8.35 3.78 -13.01
C LEU A 41 9.16 4.02 -14.28
N LYS A 42 9.45 2.97 -15.05
CA LYS A 42 10.09 3.12 -16.38
C LYS A 42 9.26 4.00 -17.34
N LYS A 43 7.94 3.98 -17.18
CA LYS A 43 6.98 4.69 -18.02
C LYS A 43 6.74 6.15 -17.63
N GLY A 44 7.26 6.59 -16.46
CA GLY A 44 7.05 7.94 -15.93
C GLY A 44 6.88 7.97 -14.42
N THR A 45 6.27 9.03 -13.92
CA THR A 45 6.09 9.26 -12.48
C THR A 45 4.62 9.47 -12.12
N ILE A 46 4.27 9.01 -10.91
CA ILE A 46 2.97 9.26 -10.28
C ILE A 46 3.26 9.97 -8.95
N VAL A 47 2.67 11.13 -8.75
CA VAL A 47 2.80 11.89 -7.50
C VAL A 47 1.54 11.68 -6.67
N LEU A 48 1.73 11.27 -5.43
CA LEU A 48 0.68 11.07 -4.44
C LEU A 48 0.71 12.21 -3.43
N ALA A 49 -0.45 12.70 -3.02
CA ALA A 49 -0.65 13.48 -1.81
C ALA A 49 -1.06 12.52 -0.70
N LEU A 50 -0.29 12.45 0.40
CA LEU A 50 -0.57 11.57 1.53
C LEU A 50 -1.36 12.32 2.61
N PHE A 51 -2.14 11.60 3.40
CA PHE A 51 -3.07 12.12 4.40
C PHE A 51 -2.66 11.74 5.84
N PRO A 52 -1.59 12.34 6.40
CA PRO A 52 -1.09 11.98 7.73
C PRO A 52 -2.09 12.26 8.86
N ASP A 53 -2.94 13.26 8.71
CA ASP A 53 -3.98 13.60 9.70
C ASP A 53 -5.13 12.58 9.71
N ILE A 54 -5.28 11.82 8.64
CA ILE A 54 -6.38 10.87 8.43
C ILE A 54 -5.94 9.44 8.74
N ALA A 55 -4.75 9.05 8.29
CA ALA A 55 -4.20 7.71 8.46
C ALA A 55 -2.73 7.78 8.91
N PRO A 56 -2.46 8.30 10.13
CA PRO A 56 -1.11 8.58 10.60
C PRO A 56 -0.21 7.33 10.64
N GLY A 57 -0.71 6.20 11.10
CA GLY A 57 0.06 4.96 11.18
C GLY A 57 0.44 4.43 9.81
N THR A 58 -0.50 4.45 8.89
CA THR A 58 -0.31 4.03 7.50
C THR A 58 0.68 4.93 6.77
N VAL A 59 0.52 6.25 6.90
CA VAL A 59 1.42 7.23 6.26
C VAL A 59 2.83 7.11 6.84
N ALA A 60 2.99 7.02 8.17
CA ALA A 60 4.30 6.84 8.80
C ALA A 60 4.99 5.56 8.32
N ASN A 61 4.26 4.44 8.23
CA ASN A 61 4.77 3.18 7.72
C ASN A 61 5.18 3.28 6.23
N PHE A 62 4.33 3.89 5.40
CA PHE A 62 4.61 4.08 3.98
C PHE A 62 5.85 4.96 3.76
N ILE A 63 6.00 6.05 4.52
CA ILE A 63 7.20 6.92 4.50
C ILE A 63 8.45 6.14 4.92
N ALA A 64 8.39 5.39 6.02
CA ALA A 64 9.52 4.59 6.52
C ALA A 64 9.99 3.57 5.46
N LEU A 65 9.07 2.83 4.87
CA LEU A 65 9.35 1.85 3.82
C LEU A 65 9.92 2.52 2.56
N SER A 66 9.39 3.67 2.17
CA SER A 66 9.89 4.44 1.03
C SER A 66 11.32 4.92 1.26
N LYS A 67 11.58 5.55 2.41
CA LYS A 67 12.91 6.06 2.78
C LYS A 67 13.95 4.95 2.96
N SER A 68 13.56 3.76 3.39
CA SER A 68 14.45 2.60 3.46
C SER A 68 14.75 1.96 2.11
N GLY A 69 14.10 2.41 1.03
CA GLY A 69 14.23 1.82 -0.30
C GLY A 69 13.50 0.49 -0.47
N PHE A 70 12.62 0.13 0.48
CA PHE A 70 11.90 -1.15 0.45
C PHE A 70 11.17 -1.39 -0.87
N PHE A 71 10.55 -0.37 -1.44
CA PHE A 71 9.76 -0.49 -2.68
C PHE A 71 10.59 -0.62 -3.94
N LYS A 72 11.90 -0.35 -3.89
CA LYS A 72 12.77 -0.45 -5.06
C LYS A 72 12.79 -1.87 -5.62
N GLY A 73 12.44 -2.01 -6.89
CA GLY A 73 12.36 -3.29 -7.60
C GLY A 73 11.08 -4.09 -7.33
N LYS A 74 10.21 -3.66 -6.40
CA LYS A 74 8.88 -4.27 -6.24
C LYS A 74 8.02 -3.96 -7.45
N ASN A 75 7.07 -4.84 -7.75
CA ASN A 75 6.21 -4.71 -8.91
C ASN A 75 4.75 -4.41 -8.53
N PHE A 76 4.03 -3.93 -9.52
CA PHE A 76 2.58 -3.99 -9.53
C PHE A 76 2.18 -5.40 -10.00
N HIS A 77 1.75 -6.25 -9.06
CA HIS A 77 1.50 -7.66 -9.31
C HIS A 77 0.04 -7.98 -9.68
N ARG A 78 -0.87 -7.07 -9.36
CA ARG A 78 -2.30 -7.25 -9.64
C ARG A 78 -2.87 -5.97 -10.25
N ILE A 79 -3.37 -6.09 -11.47
CA ILE A 79 -4.05 -5.01 -12.19
C ILE A 79 -5.45 -5.50 -12.55
N VAL A 80 -6.45 -4.76 -12.13
CA VAL A 80 -7.84 -4.99 -12.53
C VAL A 80 -8.31 -3.74 -13.26
N PRO A 81 -8.51 -3.82 -14.59
CA PRO A 81 -8.95 -2.69 -15.40
C PRO A 81 -10.20 -2.03 -14.82
N ASN A 82 -10.26 -0.70 -14.86
CA ASN A 82 -11.34 0.12 -14.31
C ASN A 82 -11.58 -0.05 -12.79
N PHE A 83 -10.68 -0.71 -12.09
CA PHE A 83 -10.77 -0.91 -10.65
C PHE A 83 -9.50 -0.44 -9.96
N VAL A 84 -8.41 -1.25 -9.95
CA VAL A 84 -7.19 -0.91 -9.21
C VAL A 84 -5.91 -1.39 -9.89
N SER A 85 -4.81 -0.66 -9.63
CA SER A 85 -3.43 -1.11 -9.77
C SER A 85 -2.85 -1.36 -8.39
N GLN A 86 -2.54 -2.62 -8.03
CA GLN A 86 -2.02 -3.03 -6.72
C GLN A 86 -0.57 -3.48 -6.81
N GLY A 87 0.27 -2.97 -5.90
CA GLY A 87 1.70 -3.26 -5.85
C GLY A 87 2.27 -3.27 -4.43
N GLY A 88 3.61 -3.30 -4.32
CA GLY A 88 4.32 -3.21 -3.04
C GLY A 88 4.45 -4.53 -2.28
N CYS A 89 4.05 -5.66 -2.86
CA CYS A 89 4.23 -6.98 -2.23
C CYS A 89 5.72 -7.33 -2.11
N PRO A 90 6.23 -7.78 -0.93
CA PRO A 90 7.61 -8.20 -0.76
C PRO A 90 8.04 -9.28 -1.74
N ARG A 91 7.20 -10.27 -1.97
CA ARG A 91 7.42 -11.40 -2.88
C ARG A 91 7.05 -11.12 -4.34
N GLY A 92 6.23 -10.10 -4.57
CA GLY A 92 5.75 -9.74 -5.91
C GLY A 92 4.60 -10.61 -6.45
N ASP A 93 4.00 -11.45 -5.63
CA ASP A 93 2.92 -12.39 -5.98
C ASP A 93 1.59 -12.12 -5.24
N GLY A 94 1.55 -11.09 -4.39
CA GLY A 94 0.41 -10.72 -3.57
C GLY A 94 0.32 -11.42 -2.21
N TYR A 95 1.11 -12.47 -1.97
CA TYR A 95 1.05 -13.27 -0.73
C TYR A 95 2.18 -12.96 0.25
N GLY A 96 3.10 -12.05 -0.10
CA GLY A 96 4.18 -11.63 0.78
C GLY A 96 3.71 -10.62 1.82
N SER A 97 4.25 -10.73 3.03
CA SER A 97 4.07 -9.78 4.13
C SER A 97 5.41 -9.51 4.83
N LEU A 98 5.43 -8.50 5.70
CA LEU A 98 6.50 -8.31 6.68
C LEU A 98 6.25 -9.19 7.92
N SER A 99 7.21 -9.18 8.87
CA SER A 99 7.04 -9.80 10.19
C SER A 99 6.02 -9.10 11.08
N TYR A 100 5.50 -7.95 10.64
CA TYR A 100 4.47 -7.17 11.33
C TYR A 100 3.35 -6.78 10.36
N SER A 101 2.22 -6.40 10.91
CA SER A 101 1.16 -5.66 10.22
C SER A 101 0.81 -4.40 11.00
N ILE A 102 0.20 -3.44 10.30
CA ILE A 102 -0.28 -2.20 10.90
C ILE A 102 -1.79 -2.26 11.09
N ARG A 103 -2.27 -1.42 11.99
CA ARG A 103 -3.69 -1.30 12.29
C ARG A 103 -4.41 -0.63 11.12
N SER A 104 -5.59 -1.16 10.75
CA SER A 104 -6.47 -0.47 9.80
C SER A 104 -6.95 0.86 10.39
N GLU A 105 -6.85 1.91 9.59
CA GLU A 105 -7.34 3.25 9.90
C GLU A 105 -8.47 3.56 8.91
N LEU A 106 -9.71 3.40 9.35
CA LEU A 106 -10.91 3.50 8.51
C LEU A 106 -11.60 4.85 8.73
N PRO A 107 -11.08 5.92 8.14
CA PRO A 107 -11.62 7.27 8.28
C PRO A 107 -12.94 7.42 7.52
N GLN A 108 -13.69 8.49 7.84
CA GLN A 108 -14.91 8.86 7.12
C GLN A 108 -14.56 9.65 5.84
N ILE A 109 -13.70 9.07 4.99
CA ILE A 109 -13.43 9.53 3.63
C ILE A 109 -13.69 8.36 2.67
N TYR A 110 -13.98 8.66 1.41
CA TYR A 110 -14.58 7.72 0.51
C TYR A 110 -13.74 7.52 -0.75
N TYR A 111 -13.83 6.33 -1.31
CA TYR A 111 -13.28 5.99 -2.63
C TYR A 111 -14.22 6.46 -3.75
N ASP A 112 -14.55 7.73 -3.75
CA ASP A 112 -15.58 8.37 -4.58
C ASP A 112 -15.09 8.84 -5.96
N ARG A 113 -13.78 8.69 -6.23
CA ARG A 113 -13.13 9.16 -7.45
C ARG A 113 -11.95 8.26 -7.84
N PRO A 114 -11.48 8.34 -9.11
CA PRO A 114 -10.23 7.71 -9.51
C PRO A 114 -9.04 8.36 -8.79
N GLY A 115 -7.97 7.57 -8.60
CA GLY A 115 -6.73 8.05 -7.99
C GLY A 115 -6.71 7.98 -6.46
N CYS A 116 -7.71 7.44 -5.80
CA CYS A 116 -7.63 7.14 -4.37
C CYS A 116 -6.54 6.09 -4.11
N VAL A 117 -5.76 6.28 -3.04
CA VAL A 117 -4.66 5.38 -2.66
C VAL A 117 -5.01 4.69 -1.36
N GLY A 118 -5.15 3.37 -1.42
CA GLY A 118 -5.53 2.55 -0.28
C GLY A 118 -4.52 1.46 0.05
N MET A 119 -4.56 0.97 1.30
CA MET A 119 -3.81 -0.19 1.72
C MET A 119 -4.55 -1.48 1.40
N ALA A 120 -3.84 -2.43 0.79
CA ALA A 120 -4.38 -3.77 0.61
C ALA A 120 -4.30 -4.55 1.92
N SER A 121 -5.36 -5.30 2.22
CA SER A 121 -5.47 -6.14 3.41
C SER A 121 -6.13 -7.47 3.11
N ALA A 122 -5.89 -8.45 3.96
CA ALA A 122 -6.58 -9.74 3.99
C ALA A 122 -7.62 -9.81 5.12
N GLY A 123 -8.15 -8.68 5.51
CA GLY A 123 -9.03 -8.43 6.64
C GLY A 123 -8.46 -7.36 7.56
N ASN A 124 -9.22 -6.95 8.59
CA ASN A 124 -8.83 -5.87 9.48
C ASN A 124 -7.47 -6.13 10.16
N HIS A 125 -6.64 -5.10 10.22
CA HIS A 125 -5.33 -5.09 10.89
C HIS A 125 -4.29 -6.06 10.27
N THR A 126 -4.41 -6.35 8.96
CA THR A 126 -3.44 -7.16 8.21
C THR A 126 -2.68 -6.35 7.16
N GLU A 127 -2.81 -5.04 7.18
CA GLU A 127 -2.13 -4.12 6.28
C GLU A 127 -0.62 -4.09 6.57
N GLY A 128 0.18 -3.79 5.57
CA GLY A 128 1.63 -3.79 5.74
C GLY A 128 2.34 -2.98 4.65
N THR A 129 2.61 -3.60 3.52
CA THR A 129 3.38 -3.00 2.43
C THR A 129 2.61 -2.82 1.13
N GLN A 130 1.55 -3.61 0.94
CA GLN A 130 0.83 -3.60 -0.31
C GLN A 130 -0.17 -2.45 -0.34
N PHE A 131 -0.15 -1.69 -1.41
CA PHE A 131 -1.07 -0.58 -1.65
C PHE A 131 -1.69 -0.67 -3.04
N PHE A 132 -2.77 0.03 -3.25
CA PHE A 132 -3.42 0.13 -4.55
C PHE A 132 -3.80 1.57 -4.89
N ILE A 133 -3.93 1.83 -6.19
CA ILE A 133 -4.43 3.10 -6.75
C ILE A 133 -5.70 2.76 -7.53
N THR A 134 -6.81 3.47 -7.26
CA THR A 134 -8.08 3.24 -7.94
C THR A 134 -8.09 3.89 -9.32
N HIS A 135 -8.75 3.23 -10.29
CA HIS A 135 -8.94 3.74 -11.65
C HIS A 135 -10.29 4.45 -11.82
N SER A 136 -11.22 4.22 -10.92
CA SER A 136 -12.58 4.79 -10.90
C SER A 136 -13.05 4.97 -9.45
N ALA A 137 -14.23 5.53 -9.26
CA ALA A 137 -14.91 5.47 -7.97
C ALA A 137 -15.20 4.01 -7.58
N THR A 138 -14.91 3.65 -6.34
CA THR A 138 -15.02 2.28 -5.82
C THR A 138 -15.64 2.25 -4.43
N PRO A 139 -16.90 2.72 -4.27
CA PRO A 139 -17.52 2.92 -2.96
C PRO A 139 -17.69 1.64 -2.14
N HIS A 140 -17.61 0.47 -2.76
CA HIS A 140 -17.60 -0.83 -2.04
C HIS A 140 -16.32 -1.06 -1.22
N LEU A 141 -15.29 -0.23 -1.37
CA LEU A 141 -14.07 -0.25 -0.54
C LEU A 141 -14.20 0.62 0.71
N ASP A 142 -15.20 1.48 0.78
CA ASP A 142 -15.42 2.41 1.89
C ASP A 142 -15.59 1.64 3.20
N GLY A 143 -14.90 2.12 4.25
CA GLY A 143 -14.93 1.51 5.57
C GLY A 143 -14.29 0.11 5.68
N ASN A 144 -13.74 -0.43 4.59
CA ASN A 144 -13.09 -1.75 4.56
C ASN A 144 -11.58 -1.68 4.33
N TYR A 145 -11.10 -0.62 3.70
CA TYR A 145 -9.69 -0.44 3.37
C TYR A 145 -9.24 0.96 3.79
N THR A 146 -8.07 1.05 4.41
CA THR A 146 -7.48 2.34 4.80
C THR A 146 -7.17 3.16 3.56
N LEU A 147 -7.87 4.29 3.40
CA LEU A 147 -7.57 5.31 2.40
C LEU A 147 -6.56 6.28 3.03
N PHE A 148 -5.35 6.41 2.47
CA PHE A 148 -4.27 7.20 3.07
C PHE A 148 -3.66 8.25 2.16
N GLY A 149 -4.19 8.42 0.95
CA GLY A 149 -3.72 9.42 -0.01
C GLY A 149 -4.51 9.43 -1.30
N GLU A 150 -4.10 10.28 -2.21
CA GLU A 150 -4.66 10.39 -3.56
C GLU A 150 -3.57 10.74 -4.58
N VAL A 151 -3.83 10.44 -5.85
CA VAL A 151 -2.96 10.84 -6.97
C VAL A 151 -3.12 12.33 -7.24
N LYS A 152 -2.05 13.09 -7.03
CA LYS A 152 -1.94 14.52 -7.36
C LYS A 152 -1.61 14.74 -8.84
N SER A 153 -0.75 13.90 -9.41
CA SER A 153 -0.41 13.91 -10.85
C SER A 153 -0.01 12.53 -11.34
N GLY A 154 -0.16 12.28 -12.64
CA GLY A 154 0.15 11.00 -13.25
C GLY A 154 -1.01 9.98 -13.20
N LEU A 155 -2.24 10.41 -13.03
CA LEU A 155 -3.41 9.54 -12.95
C LEU A 155 -3.59 8.67 -14.22
N SER A 156 -3.37 9.24 -15.39
CA SER A 156 -3.42 8.48 -16.64
C SER A 156 -2.37 7.36 -16.67
N LEU A 157 -1.17 7.62 -16.13
CA LEU A 157 -0.13 6.60 -16.02
C LEU A 157 -0.53 5.50 -15.03
N ALA A 158 -1.18 5.84 -13.92
CA ALA A 158 -1.67 4.86 -12.95
C ALA A 158 -2.63 3.84 -13.59
N SER A 159 -3.48 4.29 -14.53
CA SER A 159 -4.39 3.42 -15.29
C SER A 159 -3.70 2.64 -16.43
N GLN A 160 -2.47 3.00 -16.78
CA GLN A 160 -1.67 2.34 -17.83
C GLN A 160 -0.62 1.37 -17.23
N ILE A 161 -0.59 1.20 -15.94
CA ILE A 161 0.27 0.21 -15.29
C ILE A 161 -0.16 -1.20 -15.75
N THR A 162 0.83 -2.02 -16.02
CA THR A 162 0.64 -3.41 -16.44
C THR A 162 1.24 -4.36 -15.41
N PRO A 163 0.73 -5.61 -15.31
CA PRO A 163 1.31 -6.58 -14.39
C PRO A 163 2.81 -6.76 -14.62
N GLY A 164 3.59 -6.67 -13.54
CA GLY A 164 5.04 -6.76 -13.59
C GLY A 164 5.78 -5.42 -13.74
N ASP A 165 5.10 -4.30 -13.99
CA ASP A 165 5.73 -2.98 -13.98
C ASP A 165 6.41 -2.74 -12.62
N LYS A 166 7.70 -2.40 -12.65
CA LYS A 166 8.53 -2.26 -11.45
C LYS A 166 8.58 -0.82 -10.97
N ILE A 167 8.50 -0.68 -9.66
CA ILE A 167 8.80 0.55 -8.95
C ILE A 167 10.32 0.73 -8.95
N ILE A 168 10.81 1.78 -9.61
CA ILE A 168 12.24 2.13 -9.60
C ILE A 168 12.61 2.74 -8.26
N ASN A 169 11.76 3.66 -7.78
CA ASN A 169 11.92 4.32 -6.49
C ASN A 169 10.59 4.93 -6.03
N ILE A 170 10.46 5.13 -4.71
CA ILE A 170 9.46 6.03 -4.14
C ILE A 170 10.22 7.06 -3.31
N SER A 171 10.19 8.32 -3.71
CA SER A 171 10.78 9.43 -2.97
C SER A 171 9.70 10.22 -2.22
N ILE A 172 10.05 10.67 -1.01
CA ILE A 172 9.16 11.45 -0.13
C ILE A 172 9.63 12.90 -0.12
N ARG A 173 8.69 13.83 -0.29
CA ARG A 173 8.86 15.26 -0.07
C ARG A 173 7.98 15.67 1.12
N GLU A 174 8.62 16.15 2.16
CA GLU A 174 8.04 16.71 3.38
C GLU A 174 8.05 18.22 3.35
#